data_2cedb506816582065c765bb1050d409e
#
_entry.id   2cedb506816582065c765bb1050d409e
#
_cell.length_a   1.000
_cell.length_b   1.000
_cell.length_c   1.000
_cell.angle_alpha   90.00
_cell.angle_beta   90.00
_cell.angle_gamma   90.00
#
_symmetry.space_group_name_H-M   'P 1'
#
loop_
_entity.id
_entity.type
_entity.pdbx_description
1 polymer ?
#
loop_
_entity_poly.entity_id
_entity_poly.type
_entity_poly.pdbx_seq_one_letter_code
_entity_poly.pdbx_strand_id
1 'polypeptide(L)'
;MSNKQKRFILPEDEIPKYWYNIQADMKNKPMPPLNPATREPLKPEDLYPIFAKELCHQELNQTDTWIEIPEEVREMYKYYRSTPLVRAYGLEKALGTPAHIYFKNESVSPIGSHKLNSALAQAYYCKKEGVTNITTETGAGQWGASMAMAAKHFGLELAVYMVKV
;
A
#
# COMPACT_ATOMS: atom_id res chain seq x y z
N MET A 1 -8.51 9.76 -37.09
CA MET A 1 -8.45 9.02 -35.79
C MET A 1 -8.37 10.05 -34.67
N SER A 2 -9.30 10.06 -33.73
CA SER A 2 -9.29 11.05 -32.64
C SER A 2 -8.06 10.81 -31.75
N ASN A 3 -7.24 11.83 -31.59
CA ASN A 3 -6.00 11.81 -30.80
C ASN A 3 -6.35 11.84 -29.29
N LYS A 4 -7.11 10.83 -28.81
CA LYS A 4 -7.54 10.75 -27.41
C LYS A 4 -6.41 10.14 -26.58
N GLN A 5 -5.87 10.93 -25.67
CA GLN A 5 -4.86 10.45 -24.73
C GLN A 5 -5.41 9.26 -23.92
N LYS A 6 -4.68 8.16 -23.92
CA LYS A 6 -5.07 6.91 -23.26
C LYS A 6 -4.28 6.66 -21.98
N ARG A 7 -3.03 7.13 -21.92
CA ARG A 7 -2.11 6.85 -20.81
C ARG A 7 -1.61 8.16 -20.21
N PHE A 8 -1.64 8.24 -18.90
CA PHE A 8 -1.19 9.38 -18.11
C PHE A 8 -0.12 8.89 -17.13
N ILE A 9 1.00 9.58 -17.06
CA ILE A 9 2.12 9.29 -16.15
C ILE A 9 2.52 10.62 -15.54
N LEU A 10 2.61 10.69 -14.22
CA LEU A 10 3.11 11.87 -13.51
C LEU A 10 4.64 11.88 -13.56
N PRO A 11 5.28 13.06 -13.68
CA PRO A 11 6.72 13.21 -13.51
C PRO A 11 7.14 12.94 -12.04
N GLU A 12 8.44 12.75 -11.82
CA GLU A 12 8.96 12.38 -10.49
C GLU A 12 8.66 13.41 -9.41
N ASP A 13 8.72 14.68 -9.74
CA ASP A 13 8.47 15.79 -8.80
C ASP A 13 7.00 15.91 -8.37
N GLU A 14 6.09 15.26 -9.10
CA GLU A 14 4.67 15.16 -8.74
C GLU A 14 4.33 13.88 -7.96
N ILE A 15 5.31 13.04 -7.61
CA ILE A 15 5.05 11.87 -6.74
C ILE A 15 4.54 12.38 -5.37
N PRO A 16 3.39 11.86 -4.89
CA PRO A 16 2.80 12.33 -3.65
C PRO A 16 3.74 12.25 -2.45
N LYS A 17 3.74 13.28 -1.62
CA LYS A 17 4.49 13.35 -0.35
C LYS A 17 3.70 12.79 0.83
N TYR A 18 2.41 12.56 0.65
CA TYR A 18 1.49 12.11 1.69
C TYR A 18 0.64 10.95 1.19
N TRP A 19 0.33 10.03 2.08
CA TRP A 19 -0.77 9.09 1.89
C TRP A 19 -2.08 9.78 2.29
N TYR A 20 -3.12 9.53 1.51
CA TYR A 20 -4.46 9.99 1.83
C TYR A 20 -5.19 8.95 2.67
N ASN A 21 -5.57 9.35 3.88
CA ASN A 21 -6.38 8.52 4.77
C ASN A 21 -7.86 8.84 4.59
N ILE A 22 -8.54 8.03 3.79
CA ILE A 22 -9.97 8.21 3.50
C ILE A 22 -10.84 8.13 4.77
N GLN A 23 -10.42 7.41 5.82
CA GLN A 23 -11.20 7.28 7.04
C GLN A 23 -11.47 8.63 7.71
N ALA A 24 -10.52 9.57 7.61
CA ALA A 24 -10.68 10.92 8.16
C ALA A 24 -11.86 11.68 7.54
N ASP A 25 -12.13 11.47 6.25
CA ASP A 25 -13.15 12.19 5.49
C ASP A 25 -14.47 11.38 5.32
N MET A 26 -14.52 10.14 5.81
CA MET A 26 -15.74 9.34 5.74
C MET A 26 -16.82 9.90 6.67
N LYS A 27 -18.03 10.11 6.12
CA LYS A 27 -19.20 10.52 6.90
C LYS A 27 -19.54 9.48 7.97
N ASN A 28 -19.49 8.21 7.62
CA ASN A 28 -19.68 7.09 8.51
C ASN A 28 -18.32 6.42 8.73
N LYS A 29 -17.70 6.67 9.87
CA LYS A 29 -16.41 6.07 10.23
C LYS A 29 -16.57 4.56 10.34
N PRO A 30 -15.60 3.76 9.85
CA PRO A 30 -15.61 2.33 10.09
C PRO A 30 -15.48 2.04 11.58
N MET A 31 -16.16 1.01 12.04
CA MET A 31 -15.94 0.54 13.42
C MET A 31 -14.52 -0.07 13.50
N PRO A 32 -13.79 0.19 14.59
CA PRO A 32 -12.50 -0.47 14.81
C PRO A 32 -12.69 -1.98 14.91
N PRO A 33 -11.71 -2.80 14.51
CA PRO A 33 -11.70 -4.22 14.76
C PRO A 33 -11.88 -4.51 16.28
N LEU A 34 -12.47 -5.64 16.61
CA LEU A 34 -12.65 -6.03 18.00
C LEU A 34 -11.49 -6.94 18.44
N ASN A 35 -11.03 -6.76 19.66
CA ASN A 35 -10.12 -7.68 20.33
C ASN A 35 -10.83 -9.03 20.52
N PRO A 36 -10.31 -10.14 20.01
CA PRO A 36 -10.98 -11.44 20.05
C PRO A 36 -11.19 -11.98 21.47
N ALA A 37 -10.35 -11.57 22.43
CA ALA A 37 -10.46 -12.02 23.82
C ALA A 37 -11.47 -11.21 24.64
N THR A 38 -11.48 -9.87 24.46
CA THR A 38 -12.31 -8.97 25.27
C THR A 38 -13.59 -8.52 24.57
N ARG A 39 -13.63 -8.61 23.22
CA ARG A 39 -14.68 -8.08 22.36
C ARG A 39 -14.82 -6.54 22.40
N GLU A 40 -13.85 -5.86 23.00
CA GLU A 40 -13.76 -4.41 23.00
C GLU A 40 -13.05 -3.92 21.72
N PRO A 41 -13.26 -2.66 21.31
CA PRO A 41 -12.52 -2.07 20.20
C PRO A 41 -11.01 -2.18 20.41
N LEU A 42 -10.29 -2.63 19.37
CA LEU A 42 -8.83 -2.71 19.41
C LEU A 42 -8.21 -1.32 19.63
N LYS A 43 -7.18 -1.28 20.46
CA LYS A 43 -6.28 -0.15 20.62
C LYS A 43 -4.97 -0.44 19.86
N PRO A 44 -4.19 0.59 19.50
CA PRO A 44 -2.89 0.37 18.84
C PRO A 44 -1.98 -0.60 19.60
N GLU A 45 -2.00 -0.54 20.94
CA GLU A 45 -1.15 -1.36 21.81
C GLU A 45 -1.47 -2.87 21.72
N ASP A 46 -2.71 -3.23 21.41
CA ASP A 46 -3.13 -4.62 21.21
C ASP A 46 -2.44 -5.26 19.98
N LEU A 47 -2.00 -4.45 19.03
CA LEU A 47 -1.38 -4.87 17.78
C LEU A 47 0.16 -4.84 17.82
N TYR A 48 0.78 -4.17 18.78
CA TYR A 48 2.26 -4.05 18.90
C TYR A 48 3.02 -5.38 18.95
N PRO A 49 2.46 -6.49 19.49
CA PRO A 49 3.17 -7.76 19.44
C PRO A 49 3.36 -8.33 18.03
N ILE A 50 2.60 -7.82 17.04
CA ILE A 50 2.54 -8.38 15.67
C ILE A 50 3.08 -7.39 14.65
N PHE A 51 2.83 -6.08 14.83
CA PHE A 51 3.14 -5.04 13.85
C PHE A 51 3.96 -3.90 14.45
N ALA A 52 4.71 -3.20 13.62
CA ALA A 52 5.37 -1.96 14.00
C ALA A 52 4.35 -0.95 14.54
N LYS A 53 4.72 -0.24 15.61
CA LYS A 53 3.80 0.64 16.36
C LYS A 53 3.16 1.72 15.49
N GLU A 54 3.96 2.35 14.61
CA GLU A 54 3.45 3.37 13.71
C GLU A 54 2.37 2.83 12.77
N LEU A 55 2.51 1.59 12.29
CA LEU A 55 1.48 0.95 11.46
C LEU A 55 0.18 0.73 12.24
N CYS A 56 0.29 0.37 13.52
CA CYS A 56 -0.87 0.19 14.39
C CYS A 56 -1.62 1.51 14.61
N HIS A 57 -0.89 2.60 14.79
CA HIS A 57 -1.48 3.94 14.90
C HIS A 57 -2.15 4.37 13.60
N GLN A 58 -1.51 4.15 12.45
CA GLN A 58 -2.08 4.50 11.16
C GLN A 58 -3.33 3.69 10.83
N GLU A 59 -3.36 2.39 11.15
CA GLU A 59 -4.52 1.51 10.90
C GLU A 59 -5.78 2.01 11.62
N LEU A 60 -5.64 2.51 12.85
CA LEU A 60 -6.75 2.98 13.66
C LEU A 60 -6.97 4.51 13.60
N ASN A 61 -6.20 5.21 12.78
CA ASN A 61 -6.31 6.67 12.63
C ASN A 61 -7.53 7.04 11.80
N GLN A 62 -8.45 7.76 12.41
CA GLN A 62 -9.68 8.24 11.79
C GLN A 62 -9.77 9.77 11.75
N THR A 63 -8.67 10.47 12.04
CA THR A 63 -8.64 11.94 12.20
C THR A 63 -7.75 12.63 11.20
N ASP A 64 -6.56 12.09 10.93
CA ASP A 64 -5.59 12.73 10.07
C ASP A 64 -5.83 12.36 8.62
N THR A 65 -6.19 13.33 7.80
CA THR A 65 -6.46 13.13 6.36
C THR A 65 -5.19 12.81 5.57
N TRP A 66 -4.06 13.42 5.96
CA TRP A 66 -2.79 13.30 5.27
C TRP A 66 -1.72 12.75 6.20
N ILE A 67 -1.12 11.64 5.82
CA ILE A 67 -0.02 11.00 6.55
C ILE A 67 1.24 11.14 5.70
N GLU A 68 2.26 11.78 6.25
CA GLU A 68 3.51 12.00 5.52
C GLU A 68 4.19 10.68 5.16
N ILE A 69 4.60 10.56 3.89
CA ILE A 69 5.39 9.42 3.42
C ILE A 69 6.85 9.68 3.80
N PRO A 70 7.49 8.80 4.57
CA PRO A 70 8.90 8.95 4.90
C PRO A 70 9.77 9.11 3.66
N GLU A 71 10.82 9.93 3.76
CA GLU A 71 11.67 10.25 2.61
C GLU A 71 12.31 9.00 2.01
N GLU A 72 12.77 8.08 2.85
CA GLU A 72 13.39 6.82 2.41
C GLU A 72 12.40 5.93 1.62
N VAL A 73 11.12 5.97 1.97
CA VAL A 73 10.06 5.28 1.23
C VAL A 73 9.77 6.00 -0.09
N ARG A 74 9.77 7.34 -0.10
CA ARG A 74 9.59 8.14 -1.32
C ARG A 74 10.73 7.91 -2.32
N GLU A 75 11.97 7.84 -1.85
CA GLU A 75 13.12 7.53 -2.70
C GLU A 75 12.94 6.16 -3.39
N MET A 76 12.47 5.15 -2.65
CA MET A 76 12.16 3.86 -3.27
C MET A 76 11.00 3.94 -4.28
N TYR A 77 10.01 4.78 -4.02
CA TYR A 77 8.92 4.98 -4.98
C TYR A 77 9.41 5.55 -6.32
N LYS A 78 10.41 6.41 -6.34
CA LYS A 78 10.97 7.00 -7.57
C LYS A 78 11.51 5.95 -8.55
N TYR A 79 11.94 4.77 -8.08
CA TYR A 79 12.42 3.71 -8.96
C TYR A 79 11.36 3.13 -9.90
N TYR A 80 10.06 3.22 -9.57
CA TYR A 80 9.00 2.59 -10.38
C TYR A 80 7.69 3.38 -10.46
N ARG A 81 7.52 4.40 -9.66
CA ARG A 81 6.37 5.30 -9.71
C ARG A 81 6.76 6.56 -10.49
N SER A 82 5.81 7.23 -11.16
CA SER A 82 4.39 6.93 -11.13
C SER A 82 4.06 5.78 -12.09
N THR A 83 3.24 4.83 -11.62
CA THR A 83 2.67 3.83 -12.52
C THR A 83 1.57 4.46 -13.38
N PRO A 84 1.33 3.99 -14.63
CA PRO A 84 0.40 4.64 -15.54
C PRO A 84 -1.05 4.61 -15.06
N LEU A 85 -1.76 5.71 -15.19
CA LEU A 85 -3.22 5.75 -15.20
C LEU A 85 -3.70 5.57 -16.64
N VAL A 86 -4.50 4.55 -16.90
CA VAL A 86 -4.91 4.17 -18.26
C VAL A 86 -6.42 4.26 -18.40
N ARG A 87 -6.88 4.97 -19.43
CA ARG A 87 -8.30 5.07 -19.74
C ARG A 87 -8.80 3.82 -20.46
N ALA A 88 -9.90 3.25 -19.97
CA ALA A 88 -10.47 2.00 -20.45
C ALA A 88 -11.58 2.23 -21.50
N TYR A 89 -11.24 2.88 -22.64
CA TYR A 89 -12.20 3.20 -23.71
C TYR A 89 -13.02 1.98 -24.19
N GLY A 90 -12.41 0.80 -24.24
CA GLY A 90 -13.10 -0.43 -24.63
C GLY A 90 -14.21 -0.82 -23.64
N LEU A 91 -13.94 -0.66 -22.35
CA LEU A 91 -14.91 -0.94 -21.29
C LEU A 91 -16.04 0.10 -21.29
N GLU A 92 -15.71 1.39 -21.43
CA GLU A 92 -16.70 2.47 -21.57
C GLU A 92 -17.69 2.17 -22.72
N LYS A 93 -17.14 1.77 -23.88
CA LYS A 93 -17.94 1.40 -25.05
C LYS A 93 -18.80 0.16 -24.80
N ALA A 94 -18.24 -0.87 -24.19
CA ALA A 94 -18.96 -2.12 -23.91
C ALA A 94 -20.13 -1.91 -22.93
N LEU A 95 -19.96 -1.00 -21.96
CA LEU A 95 -21.00 -0.65 -20.99
C LEU A 95 -21.99 0.40 -21.49
N GLY A 96 -21.75 1.03 -22.65
CA GLY A 96 -22.59 2.11 -23.15
C GLY A 96 -22.70 3.30 -22.20
N THR A 97 -21.70 3.55 -21.36
CA THR A 97 -21.73 4.56 -20.30
C THR A 97 -21.06 5.87 -20.74
N PRO A 98 -21.59 7.04 -20.33
CA PRO A 98 -20.91 8.32 -20.50
C PRO A 98 -19.75 8.52 -19.49
N ALA A 99 -19.62 7.65 -18.49
CA ALA A 99 -18.58 7.75 -17.48
C ALA A 99 -17.17 7.52 -18.09
N HIS A 100 -16.20 8.27 -17.58
CA HIS A 100 -14.79 8.06 -17.92
C HIS A 100 -14.20 7.04 -16.95
N ILE A 101 -13.86 5.85 -17.45
CA ILE A 101 -13.33 4.75 -16.63
C ILE A 101 -11.81 4.67 -16.79
N TYR A 102 -11.11 4.64 -15.67
CA TYR A 102 -9.66 4.52 -15.62
C TYR A 102 -9.25 3.36 -14.72
N PHE A 103 -8.10 2.78 -15.02
CA PHE A 103 -7.43 1.86 -14.11
C PHE A 103 -5.98 2.26 -13.89
N LYS A 104 -5.51 2.12 -12.66
CA LYS A 104 -4.12 2.32 -12.29
C LYS A 104 -3.35 1.04 -12.60
N ASN A 105 -2.41 1.12 -13.54
CA ASN A 105 -1.69 -0.06 -14.00
C ASN A 105 -0.47 -0.34 -13.11
N GLU A 106 -0.66 -1.13 -12.08
CA GLU A 106 0.39 -1.55 -11.15
C GLU A 106 1.20 -2.78 -11.64
N SER A 107 0.83 -3.37 -12.79
CA SER A 107 1.59 -4.51 -13.36
C SER A 107 3.00 -4.14 -13.82
N VAL A 108 3.28 -2.85 -13.96
CA VAL A 108 4.60 -2.33 -14.36
C VAL A 108 5.56 -2.14 -13.17
N SER A 109 5.10 -2.37 -11.94
CA SER A 109 5.97 -2.34 -10.77
C SER A 109 6.97 -3.52 -10.81
N PRO A 110 8.12 -3.45 -10.11
CA PRO A 110 9.12 -4.52 -10.11
C PRO A 110 8.58 -5.91 -9.76
N ILE A 111 7.49 -5.96 -8.99
CA ILE A 111 6.84 -7.21 -8.55
C ILE A 111 5.57 -7.52 -9.38
N GLY A 112 5.20 -6.65 -10.32
CA GLY A 112 3.96 -6.79 -11.07
C GLY A 112 2.69 -6.61 -10.24
N SER A 113 2.77 -5.91 -9.10
CA SER A 113 1.66 -5.75 -8.15
C SER A 113 1.77 -4.44 -7.37
N HIS A 114 0.60 -3.90 -6.95
CA HIS A 114 0.51 -2.75 -6.06
C HIS A 114 1.06 -3.02 -4.64
N LYS A 115 1.24 -4.28 -4.26
CA LYS A 115 1.62 -4.69 -2.91
C LYS A 115 2.98 -4.15 -2.46
N LEU A 116 3.88 -3.89 -3.41
CA LEU A 116 5.18 -3.29 -3.12
C LEU A 116 5.05 -1.92 -2.44
N ASN A 117 4.01 -1.15 -2.79
CA ASN A 117 3.78 0.17 -2.18
C ASN A 117 3.61 0.06 -0.65
N SER A 118 2.82 -0.93 -0.19
CA SER A 118 2.60 -1.16 1.24
C SER A 118 3.79 -1.85 1.91
N ALA A 119 4.42 -2.80 1.21
CA ALA A 119 5.55 -3.56 1.74
C ALA A 119 6.74 -2.66 2.09
N LEU A 120 7.04 -1.66 1.26
CA LEU A 120 8.09 -0.68 1.53
C LEU A 120 7.85 0.11 2.82
N ALA A 121 6.62 0.59 3.02
CA ALA A 121 6.27 1.32 4.23
C ALA A 121 6.36 0.42 5.48
N GLN A 122 5.86 -0.81 5.41
CA GLN A 122 5.92 -1.75 6.52
C GLN A 122 7.36 -2.11 6.91
N ALA A 123 8.19 -2.43 5.93
CA ALA A 123 9.60 -2.74 6.17
C ALA A 123 10.36 -1.52 6.75
N TYR A 124 10.08 -0.32 6.25
CA TYR A 124 10.66 0.92 6.78
C TYR A 124 10.36 1.10 8.27
N TYR A 125 9.09 1.00 8.67
CA TYR A 125 8.71 1.19 10.07
C TYR A 125 9.27 0.10 10.98
N CYS A 126 9.30 -1.16 10.54
CA CYS A 126 9.99 -2.23 11.26
C CYS A 126 11.47 -1.87 11.49
N LYS A 127 12.17 -1.44 10.44
CA LYS A 127 13.57 -1.02 10.55
C LYS A 127 13.77 0.14 11.49
N LYS A 128 12.91 1.16 11.42
CA LYS A 128 12.97 2.35 12.27
C LYS A 128 12.79 2.02 13.74
N GLU A 129 12.02 0.99 14.07
CA GLU A 129 11.81 0.50 15.42
C GLU A 129 12.90 -0.48 15.91
N GLY A 130 13.93 -0.72 15.11
CA GLY A 130 15.06 -1.60 15.48
C GLY A 130 14.77 -3.08 15.28
N VAL A 131 13.69 -3.44 14.62
CA VAL A 131 13.42 -4.84 14.23
C VAL A 131 14.46 -5.28 13.21
N THR A 132 14.99 -6.48 13.36
CA THR A 132 15.98 -7.08 12.46
C THR A 132 15.42 -8.25 11.65
N ASN A 133 14.45 -8.96 12.22
CA ASN A 133 13.86 -10.15 11.62
C ASN A 133 12.34 -9.97 11.52
N ILE A 134 11.81 -10.20 10.33
CA ILE A 134 10.36 -10.15 10.07
C ILE A 134 9.88 -11.47 9.47
N THR A 135 8.63 -11.77 9.70
CA THR A 135 7.96 -12.93 9.10
C THR A 135 6.72 -12.50 8.37
N THR A 136 6.38 -13.18 7.30
CA THR A 136 5.12 -12.95 6.59
C THR A 136 4.59 -14.22 5.98
N GLU A 137 3.29 -14.22 5.72
CA GLU A 137 2.60 -15.27 4.96
C GLU A 137 2.29 -14.74 3.56
N THR A 138 2.25 -15.65 2.58
CA THR A 138 1.82 -15.33 1.22
C THR A 138 1.11 -16.53 0.58
N GLY A 139 -0.05 -16.31 -0.03
CA GLY A 139 -0.77 -17.33 -0.78
C GLY A 139 -0.11 -17.56 -2.16
N ALA A 140 -0.35 -16.66 -3.12
CA ALA A 140 0.15 -16.76 -4.50
C ALA A 140 1.58 -16.23 -4.72
N GLY A 141 2.28 -15.78 -3.70
CA GLY A 141 3.67 -15.33 -3.75
C GLY A 141 3.89 -13.83 -3.94
N GLN A 142 2.95 -13.07 -4.44
CA GLN A 142 3.15 -11.63 -4.73
C GLN A 142 3.46 -10.80 -3.48
N TRP A 143 2.81 -11.09 -2.36
CA TRP A 143 3.09 -10.39 -1.11
C TRP A 143 4.48 -10.77 -0.57
N GLY A 144 4.81 -12.05 -0.56
CA GLY A 144 6.14 -12.51 -0.16
C GLY A 144 7.26 -11.89 -1.00
N ALA A 145 7.09 -11.81 -2.33
CA ALA A 145 8.04 -11.16 -3.22
C ALA A 145 8.16 -9.66 -2.95
N SER A 146 7.04 -8.97 -2.66
CA SER A 146 7.04 -7.54 -2.29
C SER A 146 7.78 -7.31 -0.98
N MET A 147 7.52 -8.13 0.04
CA MET A 147 8.21 -8.04 1.32
C MET A 147 9.69 -8.40 1.20
N ALA A 148 10.06 -9.38 0.36
CA ALA A 148 11.45 -9.73 0.14
C ALA A 148 12.25 -8.56 -0.47
N MET A 149 11.70 -7.87 -1.45
CA MET A 149 12.33 -6.68 -2.03
C MET A 149 12.46 -5.57 -0.99
N ALA A 150 11.40 -5.29 -0.23
CA ALA A 150 11.40 -4.24 0.80
C ALA A 150 12.36 -4.57 1.95
N ALA A 151 12.33 -5.79 2.46
CA ALA A 151 13.23 -6.27 3.52
C ALA A 151 14.69 -6.17 3.10
N LYS A 152 15.02 -6.61 1.88
CA LYS A 152 16.38 -6.49 1.33
C LYS A 152 16.86 -5.05 1.28
N HIS A 153 15.96 -4.12 0.84
CA HIS A 153 16.31 -2.70 0.76
C HIS A 153 16.62 -2.10 2.14
N PHE A 154 15.80 -2.40 3.14
CA PHE A 154 15.97 -1.85 4.50
C PHE A 154 16.90 -2.69 5.40
N GLY A 155 17.51 -3.76 4.89
CA GLY A 155 18.47 -4.58 5.62
C GLY A 155 17.81 -5.42 6.73
N LEU A 156 16.62 -5.94 6.47
CA LEU A 156 15.90 -6.86 7.35
C LEU A 156 16.08 -8.30 6.88
N GLU A 157 16.14 -9.23 7.82
CA GLU A 157 15.98 -10.66 7.52
C GLU A 157 14.49 -10.99 7.40
N LEU A 158 14.13 -11.83 6.41
CA LEU A 158 12.75 -12.17 6.14
C LEU A 158 12.56 -13.69 6.03
N ALA A 159 11.58 -14.20 6.79
CA ALA A 159 11.04 -15.54 6.58
C ALA A 159 9.65 -15.43 5.92
N VAL A 160 9.47 -16.11 4.78
CA VAL A 160 8.20 -16.14 4.06
C VAL A 160 7.58 -17.52 4.19
N TYR A 161 6.38 -17.58 4.75
CA TYR A 161 5.59 -18.80 4.84
C TYR A 161 4.58 -18.82 3.69
N MET A 162 4.62 -19.89 2.91
CA MET A 162 3.73 -20.06 1.76
C MET A 162 2.78 -21.21 2.00
N VAL A 163 1.51 -21.02 1.70
CA VAL A 163 0.52 -22.09 1.79
C VAL A 163 0.89 -23.19 0.81
N LYS A 164 0.98 -24.41 1.32
CA LYS A 164 1.15 -25.60 0.48
C LYS A 164 -0.22 -25.96 -0.10
N VAL A 165 -0.34 -25.86 -1.42
CA VAL A 165 -1.52 -26.27 -2.20
C VAL A 165 -1.38 -27.74 -2.56
#